data_811f90de40fad254242308583c6b5502
#
_entry.id   811f90de40fad254242308583c6b5502
#
_cell.length_a   1.000
_cell.length_b   1.000
_cell.length_c   1.000
_cell.angle_alpha   90.00
_cell.angle_beta   90.00
_cell.angle_gamma   90.00
#
_symmetry.space_group_name_H-M   'P 1'
#
loop_
_entity.id
_entity.type
_entity.pdbx_description
1 polymer ?
#
loop_
_entity_poly.entity_id
_entity_poly.type
_entity_poly.pdbx_seq_one_letter_code
_entity_poly.pdbx_strand_id
1 'polypeptide(L)'
;MAGCKVAVVAVLAGLAHGCSRAYYEDASGRFYTGRTMDWKEPTQEKVWVFPRGMKRDGGVGPGSLEWTSKWGSVATSFYDIASVDGMNEKGLVANLLYFVESDYGSASRGDQKKLSVGAWLQYVLDNFATVQEAVDALKGDSLNIISPTLPSGESASGHMSISDAINGSAVLEYISGRLIIHHSSQYKVMTNSPPYDQQLALMAYWQGVGGHTFLPGTHRAADRFARLSYNLDAVPK
;
A
#
# COMPACT_ATOMS: atom_id res chain seq x y z
N MET A 1 -15.05 -10.15 56.70
CA MET A 1 -14.68 -9.02 55.80
C MET A 1 -14.27 -9.59 54.48
N ALA A 2 -15.14 -9.56 53.48
CA ALA A 2 -14.89 -10.08 52.16
C ALA A 2 -14.24 -8.97 51.31
N GLY A 3 -12.99 -9.17 50.92
CA GLY A 3 -12.25 -8.25 50.07
C GLY A 3 -12.74 -8.31 48.62
N CYS A 4 -13.32 -7.21 48.16
CA CYS A 4 -13.68 -7.02 46.74
C CYS A 4 -12.41 -6.90 45.90
N LYS A 5 -12.12 -7.92 45.08
CA LYS A 5 -11.05 -7.86 44.07
C LYS A 5 -11.58 -7.11 42.86
N VAL A 6 -11.17 -5.86 42.70
CA VAL A 6 -11.39 -5.10 41.47
C VAL A 6 -10.45 -5.64 40.42
N ALA A 7 -10.98 -6.35 39.44
CA ALA A 7 -10.24 -6.74 38.25
C ALA A 7 -10.11 -5.51 37.33
N VAL A 8 -8.92 -4.93 37.26
CA VAL A 8 -8.57 -3.92 36.26
C VAL A 8 -8.43 -4.64 34.92
N VAL A 9 -9.44 -4.57 34.09
CA VAL A 9 -9.36 -4.98 32.67
C VAL A 9 -8.56 -3.88 31.99
N ALA A 10 -7.26 -4.10 31.78
CA ALA A 10 -6.46 -3.29 30.89
C ALA A 10 -6.98 -3.53 29.46
N VAL A 11 -7.79 -2.60 28.96
CA VAL A 11 -8.08 -2.52 27.53
C VAL A 11 -6.77 -2.14 26.88
N LEU A 12 -6.05 -3.10 26.33
CA LEU A 12 -4.98 -2.88 25.37
C LEU A 12 -5.66 -2.22 24.16
N ALA A 13 -5.66 -0.89 24.14
CA ALA A 13 -5.89 -0.13 22.93
C ALA A 13 -4.74 -0.51 21.98
N GLY A 14 -4.97 -1.51 21.14
CA GLY A 14 -4.07 -1.84 20.05
C GLY A 14 -3.86 -0.54 19.28
N LEU A 15 -2.63 -0.05 19.23
CA LEU A 15 -2.24 1.12 18.46
C LEU A 15 -2.62 0.83 17.01
N ALA A 16 -3.69 1.44 16.56
CA ALA A 16 -4.23 1.20 15.22
C ALA A 16 -3.30 1.87 14.21
N HIS A 17 -2.50 1.06 13.52
CA HIS A 17 -1.82 1.49 12.30
C HIS A 17 -2.91 1.77 11.27
N GLY A 18 -3.10 3.03 10.91
CA GLY A 18 -4.24 3.47 10.12
C GLY A 18 -3.82 4.19 8.84
N CYS A 19 -3.58 3.47 7.75
CA CYS A 19 -3.36 4.09 6.44
C CYS A 19 -4.64 4.08 5.61
N SER A 20 -4.87 5.13 4.85
CA SER A 20 -5.96 5.21 3.87
C SER A 20 -5.43 5.87 2.60
N ARG A 21 -5.85 5.36 1.45
CA ARG A 21 -5.51 5.90 0.13
C ARG A 21 -6.77 6.06 -0.69
N ALA A 22 -6.91 7.18 -1.38
CA ALA A 22 -7.98 7.45 -2.35
C ALA A 22 -7.39 7.95 -3.67
N TYR A 23 -8.02 7.56 -4.77
CA TYR A 23 -7.72 7.99 -6.13
C TYR A 23 -8.98 8.63 -6.72
N TYR A 24 -8.90 9.90 -7.07
CA TYR A 24 -10.03 10.76 -7.44
C TYR A 24 -9.82 11.39 -8.81
N GLU A 25 -10.88 11.47 -9.60
CA GLU A 25 -10.94 12.15 -10.87
C GLU A 25 -11.85 13.38 -10.75
N ASP A 26 -11.35 14.56 -11.09
CA ASP A 26 -12.15 15.79 -11.11
C ASP A 26 -12.94 15.96 -12.42
N ALA A 27 -13.84 16.94 -12.45
CA ALA A 27 -14.68 17.25 -13.62
C ALA A 27 -13.89 17.62 -14.91
N SER A 28 -12.60 17.93 -14.79
CA SER A 28 -11.73 18.21 -15.93
C SER A 28 -10.93 16.98 -16.40
N GLY A 29 -11.18 15.81 -15.82
CA GLY A 29 -10.48 14.58 -16.15
C GLY A 29 -9.05 14.49 -15.58
N ARG A 30 -8.72 15.29 -14.55
CA ARG A 30 -7.45 15.21 -13.86
C ARG A 30 -7.56 14.27 -12.67
N PHE A 31 -6.50 13.53 -12.44
CA PHE A 31 -6.43 12.51 -11.39
C PHE A 31 -5.57 12.96 -10.22
N TYR A 32 -6.06 12.68 -9.02
CA TYR A 32 -5.40 13.00 -7.76
C TYR A 32 -5.33 11.76 -6.89
N THR A 33 -4.21 11.58 -6.22
CA THR A 33 -4.07 10.54 -5.20
C THR A 33 -3.80 11.21 -3.85
N GLY A 34 -4.65 10.91 -2.87
CA GLY A 34 -4.47 11.30 -1.48
C GLY A 34 -4.17 10.09 -0.61
N ARG A 35 -3.27 10.28 0.37
CA ARG A 35 -2.91 9.21 1.30
C ARG A 35 -2.67 9.75 2.70
N THR A 36 -3.17 9.03 3.74
CA THR A 36 -2.81 9.24 5.15
C THR A 36 -1.96 8.08 5.65
N MET A 37 -0.96 8.37 6.47
CA MET A 37 -0.13 7.38 7.13
C MET A 37 -0.18 7.62 8.64
N ASP A 38 -0.74 6.64 9.38
CA ASP A 38 -0.77 6.68 10.83
C ASP A 38 0.15 5.57 11.35
N TRP A 39 1.20 5.97 12.04
CA TRP A 39 2.18 5.07 12.62
C TRP A 39 2.38 5.40 14.11
N LYS A 40 2.78 4.40 14.89
CA LYS A 40 2.89 4.52 16.36
C LYS A 40 4.01 5.42 16.85
N GLU A 41 4.96 5.74 15.98
CA GLU A 41 6.14 6.54 16.31
C GLU A 41 6.56 7.41 15.11
N PRO A 42 7.33 8.49 15.34
CA PRO A 42 7.86 9.30 14.25
C PRO A 42 8.75 8.48 13.31
N THR A 43 8.49 8.54 12.03
CA THR A 43 9.19 7.77 10.99
C THR A 43 10.22 8.60 10.22
N GLN A 44 10.46 9.84 10.64
CA GLN A 44 11.46 10.76 10.09
C GLN A 44 11.32 10.91 8.56
N GLU A 45 10.10 11.12 8.11
CA GLU A 45 9.77 11.22 6.70
C GLU A 45 10.56 12.32 6.01
N LYS A 46 11.10 12.02 4.84
CA LYS A 46 11.73 12.98 3.94
C LYS A 46 11.15 12.84 2.55
N VAL A 47 11.14 13.94 1.82
CA VAL A 47 10.82 13.93 0.39
C VAL A 47 12.11 13.92 -0.40
N TRP A 48 12.28 12.92 -1.23
CA TRP A 48 13.43 12.72 -2.09
C TRP A 48 13.06 12.95 -3.56
N VAL A 49 13.96 13.59 -4.29
CA VAL A 49 13.87 13.74 -5.75
C VAL A 49 14.95 12.85 -6.36
N PHE A 50 14.51 11.86 -7.14
CA PHE A 50 15.40 10.91 -7.79
C PHE A 50 15.43 11.16 -9.31
N PRO A 51 16.60 11.46 -9.90
CA PRO A 51 16.72 11.62 -11.33
C PRO A 51 16.69 10.29 -12.07
N ARG A 52 16.47 10.34 -13.39
CA ARG A 52 16.66 9.20 -14.29
C ARG A 52 18.12 8.71 -14.26
N GLY A 53 18.34 7.47 -14.64
CA GLY A 53 19.68 6.89 -14.82
C GLY A 53 20.38 6.50 -13.52
N MET A 54 19.70 6.57 -12.38
CA MET A 54 20.25 6.08 -11.12
C MET A 54 20.37 4.56 -11.12
N LYS A 55 21.56 4.07 -10.81
CA LYS A 55 21.78 2.65 -10.52
C LYS A 55 21.23 2.32 -9.15
N ARG A 56 20.47 1.25 -9.06
CA ARG A 56 19.79 0.78 -7.86
C ARG A 56 20.02 -0.69 -7.66
N ASP A 57 19.88 -1.13 -6.43
CA ASP A 57 19.79 -2.54 -6.07
C ASP A 57 18.60 -2.80 -5.13
N GLY A 58 18.22 -4.05 -4.98
CA GLY A 58 17.06 -4.48 -4.20
C GLY A 58 17.21 -4.37 -2.69
N GLY A 59 18.36 -3.94 -2.17
CA GLY A 59 18.57 -3.67 -0.75
C GLY A 59 18.65 -4.89 0.15
N VAL A 60 18.97 -6.08 -0.38
CA VAL A 60 18.99 -7.35 0.38
C VAL A 60 20.34 -8.09 0.29
N GLY A 61 21.39 -7.40 -0.17
CA GLY A 61 22.74 -7.96 -0.29
C GLY A 61 22.89 -8.94 -1.47
N PRO A 62 23.65 -10.02 -1.35
CA PRO A 62 23.93 -10.92 -2.47
C PRO A 62 22.68 -11.48 -3.13
N GLY A 63 22.59 -11.36 -4.46
CA GLY A 63 21.43 -11.77 -5.25
C GLY A 63 20.31 -10.75 -5.31
N SER A 64 20.54 -9.53 -4.82
CA SER A 64 19.63 -8.41 -5.04
C SER A 64 19.36 -8.18 -6.52
N LEU A 65 18.12 -7.79 -6.82
CA LEU A 65 17.76 -7.25 -8.12
C LEU A 65 18.50 -5.93 -8.34
N GLU A 66 19.19 -5.81 -9.47
CA GLU A 66 19.81 -4.56 -9.90
C GLU A 66 19.03 -3.97 -11.08
N TRP A 67 18.87 -2.62 -11.08
CA TRP A 67 18.25 -1.91 -12.21
C TRP A 67 18.82 -0.49 -12.35
N THR A 68 18.49 0.12 -13.46
CA THR A 68 18.74 1.55 -13.68
C THR A 68 17.40 2.24 -13.88
N SER A 69 17.13 3.31 -13.11
CA SER A 69 15.86 4.04 -13.20
C SER A 69 15.63 4.60 -14.60
N LYS A 70 14.51 4.22 -15.21
CA LYS A 70 14.07 4.75 -16.51
C LYS A 70 13.46 6.14 -16.36
N TRP A 71 12.78 6.36 -15.21
CA TRP A 71 12.02 7.56 -14.93
C TRP A 71 12.53 8.23 -13.66
N GLY A 72 12.51 9.57 -13.66
CA GLY A 72 12.70 10.35 -12.44
C GLY A 72 11.44 10.30 -11.59
N SER A 73 11.61 10.43 -10.27
CA SER A 73 10.50 10.37 -9.33
C SER A 73 10.69 11.29 -8.14
N VAL A 74 9.58 11.63 -7.49
CA VAL A 74 9.55 12.22 -6.15
C VAL A 74 8.94 11.18 -5.22
N ALA A 75 9.60 10.87 -4.12
CA ALA A 75 9.16 9.85 -3.19
C ALA A 75 9.31 10.29 -1.74
N THR A 76 8.40 9.83 -0.87
CA THR A 76 8.48 9.99 0.58
C THR A 76 9.13 8.77 1.18
N SER A 77 10.14 9.00 2.04
CA SER A 77 10.80 7.93 2.77
C SER A 77 10.10 7.59 4.08
N PHE A 78 10.37 6.37 4.56
CA PHE A 78 9.96 5.85 5.86
C PHE A 78 11.21 5.39 6.59
N TYR A 79 11.50 5.95 7.75
CA TYR A 79 12.78 5.83 8.49
C TYR A 79 14.02 6.22 7.65
N ASP A 80 13.85 6.95 6.57
CA ASP A 80 14.88 7.27 5.58
C ASP A 80 15.58 6.06 4.91
N ILE A 81 14.95 4.89 4.95
CA ILE A 81 15.47 3.63 4.39
C ILE A 81 14.56 2.98 3.35
N ALA A 82 13.30 3.39 3.26
CA ALA A 82 12.32 2.82 2.34
C ALA A 82 11.53 3.92 1.64
N SER A 83 11.13 3.72 0.39
CA SER A 83 10.14 4.57 -0.28
C SER A 83 8.74 4.01 -0.04
N VAL A 84 7.82 4.83 0.49
CA VAL A 84 6.46 4.39 0.84
C VAL A 84 5.35 5.10 0.07
N ASP A 85 5.65 6.26 -0.49
CA ASP A 85 4.78 7.02 -1.37
C ASP A 85 5.61 7.68 -2.44
N GLY A 86 5.05 7.87 -3.62
CA GLY A 86 5.75 8.61 -4.66
C GLY A 86 5.01 8.67 -5.98
N MET A 87 5.53 9.52 -6.85
CA MET A 87 5.06 9.71 -8.20
C MET A 87 6.27 9.85 -9.14
N ASN A 88 6.22 9.20 -10.28
CA ASN A 88 7.23 9.41 -11.32
C ASN A 88 6.80 10.48 -12.35
N GLU A 89 7.72 10.89 -13.17
CA GLU A 89 7.52 11.92 -14.20
C GLU A 89 6.53 11.54 -15.31
N LYS A 90 6.07 10.27 -15.35
CA LYS A 90 5.00 9.80 -16.23
C LYS A 90 3.62 9.88 -15.60
N GLY A 91 3.54 10.29 -14.33
CA GLY A 91 2.28 10.36 -13.59
C GLY A 91 1.86 9.03 -12.97
N LEU A 92 2.71 8.01 -12.97
CA LEU A 92 2.47 6.81 -12.18
C LEU A 92 2.70 7.13 -10.71
N VAL A 93 1.68 6.91 -9.89
CA VAL A 93 1.71 7.06 -8.42
C VAL A 93 1.71 5.69 -7.77
N ALA A 94 2.52 5.51 -6.74
CA ALA A 94 2.56 4.30 -5.94
C ALA A 94 2.49 4.65 -4.44
N ASN A 95 1.72 3.85 -3.67
CA ASN A 95 1.56 4.01 -2.24
C ASN A 95 1.67 2.63 -1.57
N LEU A 96 2.57 2.49 -0.61
CA LEU A 96 2.75 1.29 0.19
C LEU A 96 2.09 1.52 1.56
N LEU A 97 1.10 0.70 1.90
CA LEU A 97 0.38 0.76 3.16
C LEU A 97 0.71 -0.48 4.02
N TYR A 98 0.72 -0.31 5.33
CA TYR A 98 0.89 -1.44 6.25
C TYR A 98 -0.23 -2.47 6.05
N PHE A 99 0.18 -3.77 5.98
CA PHE A 99 -0.74 -4.88 5.75
C PHE A 99 -0.26 -6.10 6.50
N VAL A 100 -0.92 -6.44 7.60
CA VAL A 100 -0.49 -7.48 8.52
C VAL A 100 -0.60 -8.89 7.92
N GLU A 101 -1.51 -9.09 6.97
CA GLU A 101 -1.73 -10.34 6.27
C GLU A 101 -0.70 -10.62 5.16
N SER A 102 0.24 -9.68 4.90
CA SER A 102 1.29 -9.92 3.91
C SER A 102 2.12 -11.15 4.26
N ASP A 103 2.14 -12.07 3.32
CA ASP A 103 3.01 -13.25 3.36
C ASP A 103 3.78 -13.31 2.03
N TYR A 104 5.05 -12.92 2.09
CA TYR A 104 5.94 -12.90 0.92
C TYR A 104 6.49 -14.28 0.58
N GLY A 105 6.16 -15.32 1.37
CA GLY A 105 6.66 -16.67 1.20
C GLY A 105 8.10 -16.86 1.68
N SER A 106 8.74 -17.93 1.20
CA SER A 106 10.11 -18.26 1.56
C SER A 106 11.10 -17.27 0.96
N ALA A 107 12.12 -16.88 1.74
CA ALA A 107 13.25 -16.06 1.26
C ALA A 107 14.08 -16.74 0.15
N SER A 108 13.88 -18.04 -0.08
CA SER A 108 14.52 -18.80 -1.14
C SER A 108 13.46 -19.30 -2.12
N ARG A 109 13.16 -18.49 -3.14
CA ARG A 109 12.19 -18.80 -4.20
C ARG A 109 12.90 -19.05 -5.54
N GLY A 110 13.83 -20.02 -5.53
CA GLY A 110 14.58 -20.39 -6.74
C GLY A 110 15.45 -19.24 -7.28
N ASP A 111 15.39 -19.04 -8.61
CA ASP A 111 16.18 -18.01 -9.31
C ASP A 111 15.52 -16.62 -9.34
N GLN A 112 14.42 -16.42 -8.60
CA GLN A 112 13.76 -15.13 -8.54
C GLN A 112 14.68 -14.06 -7.94
N LYS A 113 14.68 -12.87 -8.55
CA LYS A 113 15.49 -11.73 -8.08
C LYS A 113 14.93 -11.18 -6.78
N LYS A 114 15.80 -11.00 -5.80
CA LYS A 114 15.44 -10.54 -4.46
C LYS A 114 15.29 -9.03 -4.43
N LEU A 115 14.21 -8.57 -3.81
CA LEU A 115 13.88 -7.16 -3.66
C LEU A 115 13.32 -6.91 -2.25
N SER A 116 13.91 -5.97 -1.51
CA SER A 116 13.35 -5.54 -0.23
C SER A 116 11.97 -4.92 -0.43
N VAL A 117 11.04 -5.18 0.49
CA VAL A 117 9.74 -4.49 0.50
C VAL A 117 9.90 -2.97 0.52
N GLY A 118 10.95 -2.45 1.17
CA GLY A 118 11.25 -1.02 1.19
C GLY A 118 11.74 -0.44 -0.14
N ALA A 119 12.24 -1.29 -1.05
CA ALA A 119 12.65 -0.88 -2.39
C ALA A 119 11.59 -1.18 -3.46
N TRP A 120 10.54 -1.93 -3.12
CA TRP A 120 9.51 -2.39 -4.07
C TRP A 120 8.77 -1.23 -4.74
N LEU A 121 8.34 -0.24 -3.96
CA LEU A 121 7.67 0.95 -4.50
C LEU A 121 8.59 1.71 -5.46
N GLN A 122 9.85 1.92 -5.08
CA GLN A 122 10.82 2.64 -5.91
C GLN A 122 11.11 1.87 -7.21
N TYR A 123 11.19 0.53 -7.16
CA TYR A 123 11.33 -0.30 -8.35
C TYR A 123 10.18 -0.08 -9.34
N VAL A 124 8.94 0.02 -8.84
CA VAL A 124 7.76 0.28 -9.68
C VAL A 124 7.83 1.67 -10.31
N LEU A 125 8.13 2.70 -9.54
CA LEU A 125 8.25 4.07 -10.05
C LEU A 125 9.38 4.25 -11.06
N ASP A 126 10.50 3.57 -10.85
CA ASP A 126 11.67 3.66 -11.72
C ASP A 126 11.47 2.98 -13.09
N ASN A 127 10.63 1.94 -13.16
CA ASN A 127 10.59 1.07 -14.33
C ASN A 127 9.36 1.21 -15.22
N PHE A 128 8.21 1.65 -14.68
CA PHE A 128 6.93 1.64 -15.38
C PHE A 128 6.38 3.05 -15.56
N ALA A 129 5.77 3.30 -16.72
CA ALA A 129 5.11 4.57 -17.03
C ALA A 129 3.60 4.53 -16.68
N THR A 130 2.99 3.35 -16.72
CA THR A 130 1.55 3.16 -16.52
C THR A 130 1.26 1.98 -15.59
N VAL A 131 0.05 1.94 -15.05
CA VAL A 131 -0.46 0.80 -14.27
C VAL A 131 -0.46 -0.47 -15.13
N GLN A 132 -0.88 -0.37 -16.39
CA GLN A 132 -0.91 -1.53 -17.29
C GLN A 132 0.48 -2.14 -17.51
N GLU A 133 1.50 -1.31 -17.75
CA GLU A 133 2.90 -1.78 -17.88
C GLU A 133 3.36 -2.51 -16.61
N ALA A 134 3.08 -1.94 -15.43
CA ALA A 134 3.45 -2.54 -14.15
C ALA A 134 2.75 -3.88 -13.93
N VAL A 135 1.44 -3.95 -14.17
CA VAL A 135 0.63 -5.18 -14.06
C VAL A 135 1.15 -6.26 -15.01
N ASP A 136 1.40 -5.92 -16.28
CA ASP A 136 1.87 -6.89 -17.27
C ASP A 136 3.26 -7.45 -16.94
N ALA A 137 4.15 -6.64 -16.40
CA ALA A 137 5.48 -7.06 -15.99
C ALA A 137 5.47 -7.90 -14.70
N LEU A 138 4.57 -7.61 -13.77
CA LEU A 138 4.56 -8.23 -12.44
C LEU A 138 3.65 -9.46 -12.34
N LYS A 139 2.68 -9.64 -13.23
CA LYS A 139 1.72 -10.77 -13.19
C LYS A 139 2.36 -12.16 -13.21
N GLY A 140 3.61 -12.26 -13.66
CA GLY A 140 4.39 -13.51 -13.63
C GLY A 140 4.98 -13.86 -12.26
N ASP A 141 4.75 -13.03 -11.23
CA ASP A 141 5.31 -13.19 -9.86
C ASP A 141 6.82 -13.47 -9.88
N SER A 142 7.54 -12.65 -10.66
CA SER A 142 8.99 -12.84 -10.92
C SER A 142 9.89 -12.30 -9.81
N LEU A 143 9.35 -11.57 -8.84
CA LEU A 143 10.09 -10.97 -7.75
C LEU A 143 9.97 -11.81 -6.48
N ASN A 144 11.08 -11.93 -5.77
CA ASN A 144 11.11 -12.46 -4.42
C ASN A 144 11.22 -11.29 -3.44
N ILE A 145 10.08 -10.89 -2.87
CA ILE A 145 10.05 -9.79 -1.90
C ILE A 145 10.57 -10.28 -0.56
N ILE A 146 11.55 -9.56 -0.04
CA ILE A 146 12.16 -9.84 1.27
C ILE A 146 11.72 -8.77 2.27
N SER A 147 11.21 -9.22 3.40
CA SER A 147 10.81 -8.35 4.50
C SER A 147 11.99 -8.13 5.46
N PRO A 148 12.60 -6.94 5.51
CA PRO A 148 13.60 -6.62 6.52
C PRO A 148 12.93 -6.30 7.87
N THR A 149 13.72 -6.38 8.94
CA THR A 149 13.31 -5.86 10.24
C THR A 149 13.42 -4.33 10.25
N LEU A 150 12.36 -3.66 10.64
CA LEU A 150 12.30 -2.20 10.81
C LEU A 150 13.08 -1.75 12.05
N PRO A 151 13.46 -0.46 12.17
CA PRO A 151 14.05 0.08 13.39
C PRO A 151 13.18 -0.12 14.64
N SER A 152 11.87 -0.22 14.48
CA SER A 152 10.92 -0.57 15.55
C SER A 152 11.00 -2.02 16.05
N GLY A 153 11.79 -2.89 15.39
CA GLY A 153 11.91 -4.32 15.68
C GLY A 153 10.85 -5.20 15.00
N GLU A 154 9.90 -4.62 14.29
CA GLU A 154 8.86 -5.34 13.56
C GLU A 154 9.35 -5.73 12.14
N SER A 155 8.80 -6.80 11.57
CA SER A 155 9.01 -7.11 10.16
C SER A 155 8.28 -6.10 9.28
N ALA A 156 8.95 -5.61 8.24
CA ALA A 156 8.32 -4.73 7.27
C ALA A 156 7.22 -5.48 6.51
N SER A 157 6.01 -4.97 6.53
CA SER A 157 4.83 -5.61 5.97
C SER A 157 3.97 -4.57 5.27
N GLY A 158 3.52 -4.87 4.05
CA GLY A 158 2.70 -3.92 3.30
C GLY A 158 2.12 -4.50 2.02
N HIS A 159 1.11 -3.78 1.51
CA HIS A 159 0.56 -3.95 0.18
C HIS A 159 0.62 -2.63 -0.58
N MET A 160 0.64 -2.69 -1.89
CA MET A 160 0.86 -1.52 -2.72
C MET A 160 -0.36 -1.20 -3.57
N SER A 161 -0.76 0.07 -3.61
CA SER A 161 -1.66 0.56 -4.64
C SER A 161 -0.90 1.42 -5.64
N ILE A 162 -1.20 1.25 -6.92
CA ILE A 162 -0.69 2.07 -8.01
C ILE A 162 -1.83 2.69 -8.81
N SER A 163 -1.62 3.90 -9.30
CA SER A 163 -2.57 4.60 -10.18
C SER A 163 -1.82 5.51 -11.16
N ASP A 164 -2.45 5.86 -12.26
CA ASP A 164 -1.82 6.70 -13.28
C ASP A 164 -2.77 7.80 -13.80
N ALA A 165 -2.26 8.67 -14.66
CA ALA A 165 -2.98 9.81 -15.20
C ALA A 165 -4.02 9.47 -16.28
N ILE A 166 -4.19 8.18 -16.61
CA ILE A 166 -5.11 7.68 -17.65
C ILE A 166 -6.17 6.73 -17.09
N ASN A 167 -6.52 6.90 -15.81
CA ASN A 167 -7.52 6.12 -15.08
C ASN A 167 -7.12 4.64 -14.82
N GLY A 168 -5.84 4.31 -14.86
CA GLY A 168 -5.35 3.01 -14.39
C GLY A 168 -5.34 2.95 -12.86
N SER A 169 -5.71 1.80 -12.29
CA SER A 169 -5.58 1.53 -10.86
C SER A 169 -5.39 0.04 -10.59
N ALA A 170 -4.47 -0.30 -9.69
CA ALA A 170 -4.30 -1.66 -9.23
C ALA A 170 -3.87 -1.70 -7.75
N VAL A 171 -4.20 -2.81 -7.08
CA VAL A 171 -3.72 -3.16 -5.74
C VAL A 171 -2.94 -4.47 -5.83
N LEU A 172 -1.76 -4.49 -5.26
CA LEU A 172 -0.81 -5.59 -5.29
C LEU A 172 -0.59 -6.10 -3.87
N GLU A 173 -0.92 -7.36 -3.62
CA GLU A 173 -0.83 -8.01 -2.31
C GLU A 173 -0.07 -9.32 -2.41
N TYR A 174 0.80 -9.59 -1.45
CA TYR A 174 1.40 -10.92 -1.30
C TYR A 174 0.62 -11.71 -0.27
N ILE A 175 -0.05 -12.78 -0.71
CA ILE A 175 -0.86 -13.67 0.13
C ILE A 175 -0.36 -15.11 -0.09
N SER A 176 -0.05 -15.80 0.99
CA SER A 176 0.46 -17.19 0.97
C SER A 176 1.63 -17.37 -0.01
N GLY A 177 2.53 -16.41 -0.01
CA GLY A 177 3.74 -16.43 -0.85
C GLY A 177 3.50 -16.15 -2.32
N ARG A 178 2.36 -15.62 -2.73
CA ARG A 178 2.03 -15.31 -4.12
C ARG A 178 1.59 -13.87 -4.29
N LEU A 179 2.00 -13.25 -5.38
CA LEU A 179 1.52 -11.94 -5.77
C LEU A 179 0.09 -12.06 -6.33
N ILE A 180 -0.85 -11.39 -5.66
CA ILE A 180 -2.23 -11.18 -6.13
C ILE A 180 -2.33 -9.74 -6.64
N ILE A 181 -2.81 -9.58 -7.87
CA ILE A 181 -3.00 -8.27 -8.49
C ILE A 181 -4.48 -8.05 -8.74
N HIS A 182 -5.06 -7.09 -8.03
CA HIS A 182 -6.41 -6.59 -8.28
C HIS A 182 -6.30 -5.40 -9.24
N HIS A 183 -6.74 -5.56 -10.48
CA HIS A 183 -6.58 -4.54 -11.53
C HIS A 183 -7.93 -4.11 -12.07
N SER A 184 -8.33 -2.86 -11.79
CA SER A 184 -9.54 -2.22 -12.34
C SER A 184 -9.49 -0.72 -12.07
N SER A 185 -9.95 0.09 -13.02
CA SER A 185 -10.14 1.53 -12.83
C SER A 185 -11.14 1.89 -11.72
N GLN A 186 -11.94 0.93 -11.27
CA GLN A 186 -12.89 1.09 -10.16
C GLN A 186 -12.24 0.94 -8.77
N TYR A 187 -11.02 0.42 -8.69
CA TYR A 187 -10.32 0.20 -7.43
C TYR A 187 -9.63 1.47 -6.95
N LYS A 188 -10.43 2.40 -6.44
CA LYS A 188 -10.02 3.78 -6.11
C LYS A 188 -9.62 3.99 -4.66
N VAL A 189 -9.95 3.06 -3.78
CA VAL A 189 -9.69 3.13 -2.33
C VAL A 189 -8.89 1.92 -1.89
N MET A 190 -7.93 2.12 -1.00
CA MET A 190 -7.22 1.07 -0.27
C MET A 190 -7.00 1.53 1.17
N THR A 191 -7.20 0.63 2.11
CA THR A 191 -6.82 0.83 3.52
C THR A 191 -5.86 -0.28 3.95
N ASN A 192 -5.91 -0.78 5.17
CA ASN A 192 -5.04 -1.88 5.61
C ASN A 192 -5.76 -3.24 5.47
N SER A 193 -6.04 -3.89 6.61
CA SER A 193 -6.76 -5.19 6.67
C SER A 193 -8.27 -5.06 6.46
N PRO A 194 -8.94 -6.09 6.01
CA PRO A 194 -8.46 -7.39 5.54
C PRO A 194 -7.91 -7.33 4.10
N PRO A 195 -7.52 -8.48 3.48
CA PRO A 195 -7.17 -8.56 2.06
C PRO A 195 -8.19 -7.87 1.16
N TYR A 196 -7.73 -7.35 0.02
CA TYR A 196 -8.51 -6.42 -0.79
C TYR A 196 -9.81 -6.99 -1.33
N ASP A 197 -9.85 -8.26 -1.69
CA ASP A 197 -11.07 -8.97 -2.09
C ASP A 197 -12.13 -8.99 -0.97
N GLN A 198 -11.69 -9.14 0.27
CA GLN A 198 -12.57 -9.07 1.44
C GLN A 198 -13.03 -7.63 1.73
N GLN A 199 -12.17 -6.63 1.50
CA GLN A 199 -12.59 -5.23 1.58
C GLN A 199 -13.69 -4.92 0.57
N LEU A 200 -13.58 -5.42 -0.66
CA LEU A 200 -14.62 -5.29 -1.69
C LEU A 200 -15.93 -5.98 -1.28
N ALA A 201 -15.85 -7.17 -0.70
CA ALA A 201 -17.04 -7.90 -0.20
C ALA A 201 -17.74 -7.15 0.94
N LEU A 202 -16.96 -6.57 1.87
CA LEU A 202 -17.50 -5.72 2.94
C LEU A 202 -18.16 -4.45 2.39
N MET A 203 -17.58 -3.83 1.37
CA MET A 203 -18.18 -2.68 0.70
C MET A 203 -19.52 -3.04 0.07
N ALA A 204 -19.61 -4.17 -0.64
CA ALA A 204 -20.85 -4.65 -1.23
C ALA A 204 -21.93 -4.90 -0.16
N TYR A 205 -21.55 -5.44 1.00
CA TYR A 205 -22.45 -5.60 2.15
C TYR A 205 -23.01 -4.26 2.63
N TRP A 206 -22.16 -3.25 2.85
CA TRP A 206 -22.57 -1.93 3.32
C TRP A 206 -23.46 -1.22 2.31
N GLN A 207 -23.17 -1.33 1.01
CA GLN A 207 -24.04 -0.83 -0.06
C GLN A 207 -25.44 -1.45 -0.02
N GLY A 208 -25.51 -2.78 0.23
CA GLY A 208 -26.77 -3.53 0.34
C GLY A 208 -27.61 -3.18 1.58
N VAL A 209 -26.97 -2.80 2.70
CA VAL A 209 -27.67 -2.38 3.93
C VAL A 209 -28.15 -0.92 3.89
N GLY A 210 -27.83 -0.16 2.88
CA GLY A 210 -28.28 1.22 2.71
C GLY A 210 -27.23 2.27 3.00
N GLY A 211 -26.12 2.23 2.29
CA GLY A 211 -24.95 3.10 2.44
C GLY A 211 -25.21 4.61 2.41
N HIS A 212 -26.38 5.07 1.99
CA HIS A 212 -26.79 6.48 2.07
C HIS A 212 -27.23 6.92 3.46
N THR A 213 -27.66 5.98 4.30
CA THR A 213 -28.25 6.27 5.62
C THR A 213 -27.44 5.71 6.76
N PHE A 214 -26.55 4.74 6.50
CA PHE A 214 -25.82 4.04 7.51
C PHE A 214 -24.45 3.60 7.02
N LEU A 215 -23.39 4.09 7.69
CA LEU A 215 -21.98 3.73 7.44
C LEU A 215 -21.32 3.31 8.74
N PRO A 216 -20.34 2.38 8.70
CA PRO A 216 -19.63 1.96 9.89
C PRO A 216 -18.79 3.11 10.48
N GLY A 217 -18.80 3.27 11.82
CA GLY A 217 -18.24 4.44 12.51
C GLY A 217 -16.87 4.26 13.15
N THR A 218 -16.25 3.07 13.12
CA THR A 218 -15.00 2.83 13.83
C THR A 218 -13.76 3.27 13.04
N HIS A 219 -12.60 3.30 13.70
CA HIS A 219 -11.29 3.56 13.06
C HIS A 219 -10.69 2.33 12.37
N ARG A 220 -11.35 1.17 12.44
CA ARG A 220 -10.85 -0.06 11.79
C ARG A 220 -10.70 0.12 10.29
N ALA A 221 -9.73 -0.56 9.71
CA ALA A 221 -9.40 -0.43 8.29
C ALA A 221 -10.58 -0.71 7.37
N ALA A 222 -11.34 -1.79 7.61
CA ALA A 222 -12.53 -2.14 6.85
C ALA A 222 -13.62 -1.06 6.91
N ASP A 223 -13.83 -0.45 8.09
CA ASP A 223 -14.81 0.62 8.26
C ASP A 223 -14.37 1.92 7.58
N ARG A 224 -13.06 2.23 7.62
CA ARG A 224 -12.50 3.37 6.89
C ARG A 224 -12.61 3.17 5.38
N PHE A 225 -12.38 1.94 4.91
CA PHE A 225 -12.55 1.58 3.50
C PHE A 225 -13.99 1.85 3.03
N ALA A 226 -15.00 1.35 3.75
CA ALA A 226 -16.40 1.56 3.42
C ALA A 226 -16.78 3.05 3.39
N ARG A 227 -16.39 3.82 4.43
CA ARG A 227 -16.68 5.27 4.48
C ARG A 227 -15.97 6.04 3.37
N LEU A 228 -14.69 5.75 3.13
CA LEU A 228 -13.90 6.45 2.12
C LEU A 228 -14.42 6.15 0.72
N SER A 229 -14.78 4.91 0.42
CA SER A 229 -15.38 4.52 -0.86
C SER A 229 -16.71 5.24 -1.09
N TYR A 230 -17.61 5.24 -0.09
CA TYR A 230 -18.88 5.96 -0.17
C TYR A 230 -18.67 7.46 -0.39
N ASN A 231 -17.82 8.09 0.42
CA ASN A 231 -17.59 9.53 0.33
C ASN A 231 -16.92 9.91 -1.01
N LEU A 232 -16.03 9.08 -1.53
CA LEU A 232 -15.39 9.32 -2.82
C LEU A 232 -16.40 9.30 -3.98
N ASP A 233 -17.38 8.40 -3.93
CA ASP A 233 -18.45 8.32 -4.91
C ASP A 233 -19.45 9.50 -4.79
N ALA A 234 -19.61 10.05 -3.58
CA ALA A 234 -20.49 11.16 -3.29
C ALA A 234 -19.87 12.55 -3.57
N VAL A 235 -18.55 12.64 -3.74
CA VAL A 235 -17.89 13.92 -4.07
C VAL A 235 -18.28 14.36 -5.48
N PRO A 236 -18.74 15.60 -5.69
CA PRO A 236 -19.01 16.14 -7.01
C PRO A 236 -17.75 16.08 -7.90
N LYS A 237 -17.94 15.65 -9.14
CA LYS A 237 -16.88 15.65 -10.16
C LYS A 237 -16.80 17.00 -10.83
#